data_859c244ae4416a308a56f4aa861a802f
#
_entry.id   859c244ae4416a308a56f4aa861a802f
#
_cell.length_a   1.000
_cell.length_b   1.000
_cell.length_c   1.000
_cell.angle_alpha   90.00
_cell.angle_beta   90.00
_cell.angle_gamma   90.00
#
_symmetry.space_group_name_H-M   'P 1'
#
loop_
_entity.id
_entity.type
_entity.pdbx_description
1 polymer ?
#
loop_
_entity_poly.entity_id
_entity_poly.type
_entity_poly.pdbx_seq_one_letter_code
_entity_poly.pdbx_strand_id
1 'polypeptide(L)'
;PKRQHAPKAWEGMSASEKSEALYDFTKESLAELLDAGVDVGMVQVGNEINNGMAGEEDVDTVMDLIASGSRAVREIAKDYGKDIKVAVHYTNIEDYEEVDTRAANLQNAGVDYDLFGLSYYPYWDGTMENMQAVAENIENTYGKDVYIAETSYCYTTEDGDGFANSFAGTEDLVDGYVATVQSQATMIHDICAAADEAGALGVFYWEGTWIPVGDADADNTALWEKYGSGWASSYSADYDPDDAGLYYGGCSWDNQALFDFTGHPLASLNVFKYLKYGATAPLAVDFITEVAVTCDVGGEVTLPDTVEVVYNDRAANTQEDVTWDAEQLAAIDTSKAGSYEVAGTLADGTAVTAQVEVEMVNYVLNPSFEDEDTSMWKVSYEGENNPTDFQNKADDAYTGDIAFHFWSGDSDMDFSIEQEFTDLEPGTYQLSAYAQGGDMSADASMELYAVADGTEWTDPFMMTTYADWQNPTVTGIKVTDGTLTIGVRFKCNVKSWGTVDD
;
A
#
# COMPACT_ATOMS: atom_id res chain seq x y z
N PRO A 1 -0.17 -17.91 -1.36
CA PRO A 1 -1.55 -17.44 -1.28
C PRO A 1 -2.54 -18.57 -1.11
N LYS A 2 -3.75 -18.27 -0.66
CA LYS A 2 -4.84 -19.20 -0.35
C LYS A 2 -5.36 -20.01 -1.56
N ARG A 3 -4.87 -19.76 -2.78
CA ARG A 3 -5.35 -20.34 -4.02
C ARG A 3 -4.49 -21.46 -4.62
N GLN A 4 -3.56 -22.00 -3.82
CA GLN A 4 -2.71 -23.13 -4.23
C GLN A 4 -3.34 -24.49 -3.88
N HIS A 5 -4.67 -24.58 -3.69
CA HIS A 5 -5.34 -25.82 -3.37
C HIS A 5 -5.70 -26.64 -4.62
N ALA A 6 -5.94 -27.92 -4.37
CA ALA A 6 -6.33 -28.83 -5.41
C ALA A 6 -7.74 -28.52 -5.94
N PRO A 7 -8.03 -28.84 -7.20
CA PRO A 7 -9.40 -28.85 -7.69
C PRO A 7 -10.30 -29.71 -6.80
N LYS A 8 -11.57 -29.34 -6.68
CA LYS A 8 -12.57 -30.11 -5.91
C LYS A 8 -12.61 -31.59 -6.27
N ALA A 9 -12.41 -31.91 -7.53
CA ALA A 9 -12.36 -33.29 -8.01
C ALA A 9 -11.22 -34.13 -7.39
N TRP A 10 -10.20 -33.48 -6.82
CA TRP A 10 -9.06 -34.12 -6.17
C TRP A 10 -9.18 -34.17 -4.65
N GLU A 11 -10.31 -33.75 -4.10
CA GLU A 11 -10.56 -33.76 -2.66
C GLU A 11 -10.41 -35.19 -2.10
N GLY A 12 -9.62 -35.34 -1.03
CA GLY A 12 -9.34 -36.62 -0.39
C GLY A 12 -8.33 -37.52 -1.11
N MET A 13 -7.77 -37.11 -2.24
CA MET A 13 -6.67 -37.83 -2.87
C MET A 13 -5.38 -37.72 -2.04
N SER A 14 -4.63 -38.81 -2.02
CA SER A 14 -3.24 -38.78 -1.53
C SER A 14 -2.32 -37.99 -2.47
N ALA A 15 -1.16 -37.56 -1.98
CA ALA A 15 -0.15 -36.88 -2.79
C ALA A 15 0.21 -37.65 -4.08
N SER A 16 0.34 -38.98 -4.00
CA SER A 16 0.61 -39.81 -5.18
C SER A 16 -0.55 -39.81 -6.17
N GLU A 17 -1.80 -39.85 -5.71
CA GLU A 17 -2.96 -39.78 -6.59
C GLU A 17 -3.10 -38.40 -7.24
N LYS A 18 -2.79 -37.34 -6.50
CA LYS A 18 -2.72 -35.97 -7.06
C LYS A 18 -1.63 -35.85 -8.14
N SER A 19 -0.47 -36.47 -7.93
CA SER A 19 0.62 -36.49 -8.90
C SER A 19 0.22 -37.18 -10.21
N GLU A 20 -0.51 -38.29 -10.14
CA GLU A 20 -1.07 -38.97 -11.32
C GLU A 20 -2.17 -38.12 -11.98
N ALA A 21 -3.07 -37.55 -11.20
CA ALA A 21 -4.13 -36.67 -11.69
C ALA A 21 -3.57 -35.43 -12.39
N LEU A 22 -2.52 -34.82 -11.84
CA LEU A 22 -1.83 -33.69 -12.48
C LEU A 22 -1.17 -34.07 -13.81
N TYR A 23 -0.55 -35.24 -13.86
CA TYR A 23 0.01 -35.77 -15.11
C TYR A 23 -1.08 -35.94 -16.17
N ASP A 24 -2.18 -36.60 -15.83
CA ASP A 24 -3.28 -36.86 -16.76
C ASP A 24 -3.92 -35.55 -17.22
N PHE A 25 -4.24 -34.63 -16.29
CA PHE A 25 -4.79 -33.31 -16.60
C PHE A 25 -3.88 -32.52 -17.55
N THR A 26 -2.59 -32.46 -17.25
CA THR A 26 -1.62 -31.74 -18.09
C THR A 26 -1.56 -32.33 -19.48
N LYS A 27 -1.54 -33.66 -19.57
CA LYS A 27 -1.46 -34.40 -20.83
C LYS A 27 -2.70 -34.22 -21.69
N GLU A 28 -3.89 -34.35 -21.10
CA GLU A 28 -5.17 -34.20 -21.79
C GLU A 28 -5.38 -32.75 -22.27
N SER A 29 -5.17 -31.75 -21.40
CA SER A 29 -5.33 -30.34 -21.74
C SER A 29 -4.37 -29.91 -22.84
N LEU A 30 -3.09 -30.34 -22.77
CA LEU A 30 -2.11 -29.98 -23.77
C LEU A 30 -2.41 -30.67 -25.11
N ALA A 31 -2.84 -31.93 -25.09
CA ALA A 31 -3.26 -32.63 -26.29
C ALA A 31 -4.44 -31.93 -26.99
N GLU A 32 -5.44 -31.49 -26.22
CA GLU A 32 -6.60 -30.76 -26.75
C GLU A 32 -6.20 -29.46 -27.44
N LEU A 33 -5.30 -28.69 -26.83
CA LEU A 33 -4.77 -27.45 -27.41
C LEU A 33 -4.01 -27.71 -28.73
N LEU A 34 -3.13 -28.72 -28.73
CA LEU A 34 -2.35 -29.08 -29.92
C LEU A 34 -3.23 -29.65 -31.04
N ASP A 35 -4.24 -30.45 -30.72
CA ASP A 35 -5.23 -30.97 -31.68
C ASP A 35 -6.07 -29.85 -32.29
N ALA A 36 -6.35 -28.80 -31.50
CA ALA A 36 -7.01 -27.57 -31.99
C ALA A 36 -6.09 -26.70 -32.87
N GLY A 37 -4.84 -27.06 -33.02
CA GLY A 37 -3.85 -26.35 -33.85
C GLY A 37 -3.15 -25.18 -33.15
N VAL A 38 -3.22 -25.10 -31.82
CA VAL A 38 -2.47 -24.09 -31.06
C VAL A 38 -0.97 -24.41 -31.11
N ASP A 39 -0.16 -23.41 -31.42
CA ASP A 39 1.30 -23.55 -31.40
C ASP A 39 1.83 -23.25 -30.00
N VAL A 40 1.88 -24.27 -29.15
CA VAL A 40 2.33 -24.16 -27.75
C VAL A 40 3.84 -24.15 -27.70
N GLY A 41 4.44 -23.07 -27.19
CA GLY A 41 5.89 -22.94 -27.02
C GLY A 41 6.37 -23.25 -25.60
N MET A 42 5.51 -23.02 -24.59
CA MET A 42 5.87 -23.19 -23.18
C MET A 42 4.65 -23.61 -22.36
N VAL A 43 4.89 -24.42 -21.34
CA VAL A 43 3.90 -24.77 -20.31
C VAL A 43 4.49 -24.49 -18.94
N GLN A 44 3.84 -23.61 -18.20
CA GLN A 44 4.15 -23.32 -16.81
C GLN A 44 3.46 -24.35 -15.90
N VAL A 45 4.24 -25.10 -15.14
CA VAL A 45 3.75 -26.11 -14.19
C VAL A 45 3.68 -25.48 -12.80
N GLY A 46 2.48 -25.10 -12.40
CA GLY A 46 2.21 -24.35 -11.18
C GLY A 46 2.29 -22.84 -11.38
N ASN A 47 1.71 -22.09 -10.47
CA ASN A 47 1.69 -20.62 -10.45
C ASN A 47 2.03 -20.14 -9.05
N GLU A 48 3.11 -19.34 -8.90
CA GLU A 48 3.55 -18.78 -7.61
C GLU A 48 3.57 -19.83 -6.47
N ILE A 49 4.22 -20.94 -6.72
CA ILE A 49 4.19 -22.13 -5.88
C ILE A 49 5.06 -22.05 -4.61
N ASN A 50 5.34 -20.83 -4.13
CA ASN A 50 6.13 -20.58 -2.93
C ASN A 50 5.58 -21.33 -1.70
N ASN A 51 4.26 -21.34 -1.53
CA ASN A 51 3.57 -21.89 -0.38
C ASN A 51 2.91 -23.24 -0.65
N GLY A 52 3.26 -23.90 -1.76
CA GLY A 52 2.72 -25.20 -2.08
C GLY A 52 2.08 -25.31 -3.48
N MET A 53 1.60 -26.50 -3.81
CA MET A 53 0.96 -26.81 -5.09
C MET A 53 -0.14 -27.86 -4.88
N ALA A 54 -1.32 -27.64 -5.45
CA ALA A 54 -2.47 -28.55 -5.36
C ALA A 54 -2.84 -28.95 -3.91
N GLY A 55 -2.67 -28.00 -2.97
CA GLY A 55 -2.94 -28.20 -1.54
C GLY A 55 -1.89 -28.97 -0.78
N GLU A 56 -0.75 -29.30 -1.39
CA GLU A 56 0.43 -29.89 -0.74
C GLU A 56 1.46 -28.81 -0.43
N GLU A 57 1.99 -28.81 0.81
CA GLU A 57 2.96 -27.83 1.30
C GLU A 57 4.33 -28.47 1.58
N ASP A 58 4.39 -29.81 1.67
CA ASP A 58 5.64 -30.53 1.85
C ASP A 58 6.53 -30.42 0.61
N VAL A 59 7.77 -29.97 0.81
CA VAL A 59 8.69 -29.64 -0.30
C VAL A 59 8.93 -30.82 -1.23
N ASP A 60 9.16 -32.01 -0.68
CA ASP A 60 9.44 -33.21 -1.52
C ASP A 60 8.18 -33.56 -2.34
N THR A 61 7.01 -33.45 -1.75
CA THR A 61 5.71 -33.68 -2.40
C THR A 61 5.47 -32.66 -3.54
N VAL A 62 5.78 -31.38 -3.30
CA VAL A 62 5.67 -30.33 -4.33
C VAL A 62 6.63 -30.60 -5.48
N MET A 63 7.87 -31.01 -5.20
CA MET A 63 8.83 -31.41 -6.25
C MET A 63 8.34 -32.59 -7.09
N ASP A 64 7.69 -33.58 -6.47
CA ASP A 64 7.08 -34.72 -7.16
C ASP A 64 5.93 -34.31 -8.08
N LEU A 65 5.09 -33.35 -7.63
CA LEU A 65 4.01 -32.78 -8.44
C LEU A 65 4.57 -32.06 -9.67
N ILE A 66 5.57 -31.18 -9.48
CA ILE A 66 6.21 -30.46 -10.60
C ILE A 66 6.83 -31.44 -11.59
N ALA A 67 7.56 -32.44 -11.08
CA ALA A 67 8.17 -33.47 -11.93
C ALA A 67 7.11 -34.25 -12.72
N SER A 68 5.94 -34.48 -12.16
CA SER A 68 4.83 -35.18 -12.83
C SER A 68 4.23 -34.35 -13.97
N GLY A 69 3.96 -33.06 -13.73
CA GLY A 69 3.52 -32.14 -14.80
C GLY A 69 4.57 -31.99 -15.89
N SER A 70 5.84 -31.82 -15.53
CA SER A 70 6.95 -31.76 -16.48
C SER A 70 7.00 -33.01 -17.37
N ARG A 71 6.91 -34.19 -16.77
CA ARG A 71 6.92 -35.47 -17.54
C ARG A 71 5.77 -35.49 -18.55
N ALA A 72 4.58 -35.07 -18.18
CA ALA A 72 3.43 -34.98 -19.08
C ALA A 72 3.72 -34.08 -20.28
N VAL A 73 4.29 -32.88 -20.04
CA VAL A 73 4.66 -31.93 -21.12
C VAL A 73 5.69 -32.56 -22.03
N ARG A 74 6.77 -33.18 -21.49
CA ARG A 74 7.83 -33.82 -22.29
C ARG A 74 7.30 -34.95 -23.17
N GLU A 75 6.40 -35.78 -22.64
CA GLU A 75 5.80 -36.87 -23.40
C GLU A 75 4.92 -36.36 -24.54
N ILE A 76 4.03 -35.42 -24.28
CA ILE A 76 3.19 -34.82 -25.31
C ILE A 76 4.01 -34.09 -26.36
N ALA A 77 4.99 -33.28 -25.96
CA ALA A 77 5.89 -32.61 -26.89
C ALA A 77 6.55 -33.59 -27.85
N LYS A 78 7.01 -34.72 -27.33
CA LYS A 78 7.61 -35.81 -28.13
C LYS A 78 6.57 -36.43 -29.06
N ASP A 79 5.37 -36.76 -28.59
CA ASP A 79 4.33 -37.44 -29.36
C ASP A 79 3.85 -36.56 -30.53
N TYR A 80 3.79 -35.24 -30.34
CA TYR A 80 3.40 -34.27 -31.36
C TYR A 80 4.59 -33.70 -32.17
N GLY A 81 5.82 -34.10 -31.83
CA GLY A 81 7.05 -33.63 -32.51
C GLY A 81 7.25 -32.10 -32.33
N LYS A 82 6.89 -31.56 -31.16
CA LYS A 82 7.03 -30.15 -30.80
C LYS A 82 8.17 -29.94 -29.82
N ASP A 83 8.76 -28.73 -29.83
CA ASP A 83 9.69 -28.28 -28.81
C ASP A 83 8.92 -27.37 -27.82
N ILE A 84 8.43 -27.95 -26.72
CA ILE A 84 7.67 -27.26 -25.69
C ILE A 84 8.52 -27.14 -24.45
N LYS A 85 8.76 -25.91 -24.00
CA LYS A 85 9.51 -25.63 -22.78
C LYS A 85 8.65 -25.89 -21.54
N VAL A 86 9.30 -26.37 -20.48
CA VAL A 86 8.69 -26.49 -19.14
C VAL A 86 9.18 -25.34 -18.30
N ALA A 87 8.25 -24.59 -17.73
CA ALA A 87 8.54 -23.51 -16.80
C ALA A 87 8.03 -23.82 -15.39
N VAL A 88 8.70 -23.32 -14.38
CA VAL A 88 8.26 -23.19 -13.00
C VAL A 88 8.09 -21.74 -12.66
N HIS A 89 7.29 -21.38 -11.62
CA HIS A 89 6.97 -20.00 -11.33
C HIS A 89 6.92 -19.72 -9.83
N TYR A 90 7.67 -18.69 -9.40
CA TYR A 90 7.76 -18.21 -8.03
C TYR A 90 7.57 -16.70 -7.96
N THR A 91 7.11 -16.21 -6.82
CA THR A 91 6.95 -14.79 -6.45
C THR A 91 7.78 -14.45 -5.21
N ASN A 92 7.61 -13.24 -4.65
CA ASN A 92 8.30 -12.73 -3.47
C ASN A 92 9.82 -12.71 -3.66
N ILE A 93 10.25 -12.16 -4.78
CA ILE A 93 11.65 -12.17 -5.18
C ILE A 93 12.52 -11.14 -4.46
N GLU A 94 11.91 -10.29 -3.63
CA GLU A 94 12.61 -9.43 -2.67
C GLU A 94 13.42 -10.25 -1.66
N ASP A 95 12.99 -11.48 -1.35
CA ASP A 95 13.75 -12.45 -0.57
C ASP A 95 14.63 -13.32 -1.47
N TYR A 96 15.79 -12.77 -1.84
CA TYR A 96 16.78 -13.43 -2.68
C TYR A 96 17.18 -14.83 -2.16
N GLU A 97 17.35 -14.98 -0.83
CA GLU A 97 17.80 -16.27 -0.23
C GLU A 97 16.68 -17.31 -0.31
N GLU A 98 15.43 -16.90 -0.21
CA GLU A 98 14.30 -17.81 -0.38
C GLU A 98 14.22 -18.31 -1.83
N VAL A 99 14.35 -17.44 -2.82
CA VAL A 99 14.34 -17.83 -4.24
C VAL A 99 15.49 -18.77 -4.54
N ASP A 100 16.69 -18.49 -4.04
CA ASP A 100 17.85 -19.40 -4.19
C ASP A 100 17.56 -20.79 -3.57
N THR A 101 16.93 -20.83 -2.40
CA THR A 101 16.50 -22.08 -1.75
C THR A 101 15.50 -22.85 -2.61
N ARG A 102 14.53 -22.17 -3.25
CA ARG A 102 13.56 -22.82 -4.17
C ARG A 102 14.25 -23.44 -5.38
N ALA A 103 15.18 -22.71 -5.99
CA ALA A 103 15.97 -23.23 -7.11
C ALA A 103 16.85 -24.42 -6.71
N ALA A 104 17.46 -24.35 -5.53
CA ALA A 104 18.23 -25.48 -4.97
C ALA A 104 17.36 -26.71 -4.73
N ASN A 105 16.13 -26.56 -4.24
CA ASN A 105 15.20 -27.67 -4.05
C ASN A 105 14.85 -28.37 -5.37
N LEU A 106 14.56 -27.61 -6.43
CA LEU A 106 14.30 -28.14 -7.78
C LEU A 106 15.51 -28.92 -8.32
N GLN A 107 16.73 -28.38 -8.16
CA GLN A 107 17.95 -29.01 -8.58
C GLN A 107 18.23 -30.30 -7.79
N ASN A 108 18.08 -30.26 -6.46
CA ASN A 108 18.31 -31.42 -5.58
C ASN A 108 17.33 -32.56 -5.84
N ALA A 109 16.06 -32.23 -6.13
CA ALA A 109 15.04 -33.19 -6.51
C ALA A 109 15.20 -33.71 -7.95
N GLY A 110 16.07 -33.09 -8.77
CA GLY A 110 16.29 -33.48 -10.17
C GLY A 110 15.08 -33.19 -11.07
N VAL A 111 14.30 -32.14 -10.76
CA VAL A 111 13.15 -31.74 -11.57
C VAL A 111 13.63 -31.32 -12.97
N ASP A 112 13.01 -31.87 -14.01
CA ASP A 112 13.29 -31.52 -15.38
C ASP A 112 12.46 -30.32 -15.81
N TYR A 113 13.07 -29.14 -15.83
CA TYR A 113 12.48 -27.90 -16.33
C TYR A 113 13.50 -27.05 -17.08
N ASP A 114 13.03 -26.17 -17.95
CA ASP A 114 13.88 -25.28 -18.77
C ASP A 114 13.94 -23.86 -18.19
N LEU A 115 12.81 -23.33 -17.74
CA LEU A 115 12.61 -21.92 -17.46
C LEU A 115 12.19 -21.70 -16.00
N PHE A 116 12.75 -20.66 -15.40
CA PHE A 116 12.38 -20.17 -14.07
C PHE A 116 11.63 -18.84 -14.21
N GLY A 117 10.33 -18.84 -13.92
CA GLY A 117 9.47 -17.67 -13.96
C GLY A 117 9.46 -16.94 -12.64
N LEU A 118 9.49 -15.62 -12.72
CA LEU A 118 9.44 -14.70 -11.58
C LEU A 118 8.23 -13.78 -11.72
N SER A 119 7.37 -13.66 -10.70
CA SER A 119 6.55 -12.47 -10.55
C SER A 119 7.44 -11.33 -10.09
N TYR A 120 7.36 -10.20 -10.77
CA TYR A 120 8.05 -8.98 -10.37
C TYR A 120 7.07 -7.80 -10.43
N TYR A 121 6.53 -7.44 -9.29
CA TYR A 121 5.72 -6.24 -9.14
C TYR A 121 6.56 -5.19 -8.39
N PRO A 122 6.94 -4.09 -9.02
CA PRO A 122 7.89 -3.13 -8.45
C PRO A 122 7.41 -2.50 -7.13
N TYR A 123 6.15 -2.64 -6.80
CA TYR A 123 5.57 -2.19 -5.53
C TYR A 123 6.00 -3.06 -4.33
N TRP A 124 6.22 -4.39 -4.55
CA TRP A 124 6.34 -5.36 -3.47
C TRP A 124 7.60 -6.23 -3.56
N ASP A 125 8.10 -6.45 -4.78
CA ASP A 125 9.13 -7.46 -5.04
C ASP A 125 10.57 -6.88 -5.09
N GLY A 126 10.77 -5.72 -4.47
CA GLY A 126 12.08 -5.07 -4.40
C GLY A 126 12.44 -4.26 -5.64
N THR A 127 13.72 -3.88 -5.73
CA THR A 127 14.22 -3.05 -6.84
C THR A 127 14.49 -3.87 -8.11
N MET A 128 14.64 -3.17 -9.26
CA MET A 128 15.06 -3.81 -10.51
C MET A 128 16.44 -4.47 -10.40
N GLU A 129 17.34 -3.89 -9.63
CA GLU A 129 18.66 -4.48 -9.35
C GLU A 129 18.54 -5.79 -8.56
N ASN A 130 17.55 -5.89 -7.64
CA ASN A 130 17.27 -7.13 -6.95
C ASN A 130 16.74 -8.20 -7.92
N MET A 131 15.79 -7.84 -8.79
CA MET A 131 15.29 -8.72 -9.84
C MET A 131 16.44 -9.23 -10.74
N GLN A 132 17.34 -8.33 -11.18
CA GLN A 132 18.51 -8.68 -11.97
C GLN A 132 19.41 -9.66 -11.23
N ALA A 133 19.73 -9.40 -9.97
CA ALA A 133 20.57 -10.26 -9.15
C ALA A 133 19.96 -11.68 -8.97
N VAL A 134 18.64 -11.76 -8.78
CA VAL A 134 17.92 -13.05 -8.72
C VAL A 134 18.01 -13.78 -10.06
N ALA A 135 17.73 -13.11 -11.18
CA ALA A 135 17.79 -13.70 -12.51
C ALA A 135 19.20 -14.22 -12.85
N GLU A 136 20.22 -13.40 -12.62
CA GLU A 136 21.63 -13.75 -12.82
C GLU A 136 22.05 -14.96 -11.96
N ASN A 137 21.56 -15.05 -10.72
CA ASN A 137 21.83 -16.20 -9.86
C ASN A 137 21.22 -17.49 -10.43
N ILE A 138 19.97 -17.44 -10.88
CA ILE A 138 19.29 -18.59 -11.47
C ILE A 138 20.03 -19.10 -12.72
N GLU A 139 20.45 -18.19 -13.59
CA GLU A 139 21.24 -18.55 -14.77
C GLU A 139 22.60 -19.12 -14.41
N ASN A 140 23.38 -18.40 -13.61
CA ASN A 140 24.78 -18.74 -13.36
C ASN A 140 24.97 -19.92 -12.43
N THR A 141 24.09 -20.10 -11.44
CA THR A 141 24.21 -21.16 -10.42
C THR A 141 23.47 -22.43 -10.83
N TYR A 142 22.27 -22.28 -11.42
CA TYR A 142 21.41 -23.42 -11.75
C TYR A 142 21.34 -23.73 -13.26
N GLY A 143 21.86 -22.85 -14.11
CA GLY A 143 21.88 -23.01 -15.56
C GLY A 143 20.50 -23.06 -16.19
N LYS A 144 19.56 -22.25 -15.66
CA LYS A 144 18.20 -22.15 -16.14
C LYS A 144 17.93 -20.77 -16.72
N ASP A 145 17.24 -20.74 -17.86
CA ASP A 145 16.78 -19.49 -18.42
C ASP A 145 15.70 -18.87 -17.52
N VAL A 146 15.66 -17.53 -17.44
CA VAL A 146 14.69 -16.78 -16.63
C VAL A 146 13.72 -16.03 -17.52
N TYR A 147 12.51 -15.84 -17.06
CA TYR A 147 11.54 -14.91 -17.63
C TYR A 147 10.72 -14.24 -16.51
N ILE A 148 10.28 -13.02 -16.74
CA ILE A 148 9.35 -12.34 -15.85
C ILE A 148 7.94 -12.81 -16.23
N ALA A 149 7.34 -13.63 -15.37
CA ALA A 149 6.05 -14.26 -15.60
C ALA A 149 4.89 -13.29 -15.40
N GLU A 150 5.04 -12.34 -14.47
CA GLU A 150 4.04 -11.36 -14.16
C GLU A 150 4.69 -10.03 -13.79
N THR A 151 4.13 -8.94 -14.30
CA THR A 151 4.41 -7.57 -13.86
C THR A 151 3.27 -6.64 -14.26
N SER A 152 3.11 -5.53 -13.56
CA SER A 152 2.18 -4.46 -13.95
C SER A 152 2.60 -3.14 -13.31
N TYR A 153 2.03 -2.03 -13.78
CA TYR A 153 2.13 -0.72 -13.14
C TYR A 153 0.88 0.11 -13.36
N CYS A 154 0.53 0.96 -12.38
CA CYS A 154 -0.66 1.79 -12.45
C CYS A 154 -0.50 2.97 -13.40
N TYR A 155 -1.60 3.33 -14.08
CA TYR A 155 -1.68 4.56 -14.87
C TYR A 155 -2.47 5.66 -14.15
N THR A 156 -3.11 5.34 -13.04
CA THR A 156 -3.88 6.25 -12.18
C THR A 156 -4.03 5.63 -10.79
N THR A 157 -4.29 6.44 -9.78
CA THR A 157 -4.71 6.00 -8.44
C THR A 157 -6.23 5.98 -8.28
N GLU A 158 -6.97 6.39 -9.32
CA GLU A 158 -8.44 6.34 -9.30
C GLU A 158 -8.95 4.89 -9.39
N ASP A 159 -10.15 4.69 -8.88
CA ASP A 159 -10.91 3.44 -8.91
C ASP A 159 -12.09 3.62 -9.88
N GLY A 160 -12.22 2.73 -10.83
CA GLY A 160 -13.20 2.86 -11.90
C GLY A 160 -14.57 2.27 -11.60
N ASP A 161 -14.71 1.41 -10.57
CA ASP A 161 -15.95 0.69 -10.28
C ASP A 161 -16.39 0.70 -8.81
N GLY A 162 -15.59 1.28 -7.91
CA GLY A 162 -15.87 1.32 -6.47
C GLY A 162 -15.45 0.05 -5.72
N PHE A 163 -14.77 -0.88 -6.38
CA PHE A 163 -14.14 -2.04 -5.74
C PHE A 163 -12.66 -1.74 -5.51
N ALA A 164 -12.26 -1.70 -4.24
CA ALA A 164 -10.93 -1.25 -3.86
C ALA A 164 -9.81 -1.93 -4.68
N ASN A 165 -8.98 -1.13 -5.32
CA ASN A 165 -7.82 -1.59 -6.04
C ASN A 165 -6.75 -2.18 -5.12
N SER A 166 -6.02 -3.19 -5.60
CA SER A 166 -4.88 -3.78 -4.88
C SER A 166 -3.74 -2.78 -4.69
N PHE A 167 -3.65 -1.78 -5.57
CA PHE A 167 -2.83 -0.60 -5.46
C PHE A 167 -3.75 0.62 -5.43
N ALA A 168 -3.81 1.36 -4.33
CA ALA A 168 -4.81 2.41 -4.12
C ALA A 168 -4.24 3.78 -3.69
N GLY A 169 -2.98 3.84 -3.23
CA GLY A 169 -2.41 5.06 -2.65
C GLY A 169 -1.19 5.60 -3.38
N THR A 170 -0.87 6.86 -3.18
CA THR A 170 0.38 7.46 -3.68
C THR A 170 1.58 7.08 -2.83
N GLU A 171 1.36 6.65 -1.60
CA GLU A 171 2.39 6.17 -0.67
C GLU A 171 3.08 4.87 -1.10
N ASP A 172 2.40 4.08 -1.95
CA ASP A 172 2.92 2.82 -2.47
C ASP A 172 3.63 2.97 -3.82
N LEU A 173 3.73 4.20 -4.36
CA LEU A 173 4.41 4.44 -5.62
C LEU A 173 5.92 4.15 -5.52
N VAL A 174 6.46 3.59 -6.59
CA VAL A 174 7.91 3.35 -6.69
C VAL A 174 8.64 4.67 -6.89
N ASP A 175 9.71 4.88 -6.14
CA ASP A 175 10.54 6.10 -6.25
C ASP A 175 10.92 6.41 -7.71
N GLY A 176 10.68 7.63 -8.12
CA GLY A 176 10.94 8.09 -9.49
C GLY A 176 9.86 7.72 -10.51
N TYR A 177 8.72 7.17 -10.10
CA TYR A 177 7.58 6.87 -10.96
C TYR A 177 6.29 7.36 -10.32
N VAL A 178 5.37 7.84 -11.13
CA VAL A 178 4.06 8.35 -10.70
C VAL A 178 2.93 7.56 -11.35
N ALA A 179 1.70 7.69 -10.85
CA ALA A 179 0.53 7.03 -11.42
C ALA A 179 0.01 7.81 -12.64
N THR A 180 0.68 7.66 -13.78
CA THR A 180 0.28 8.26 -15.06
C THR A 180 0.48 7.28 -16.22
N VAL A 181 -0.24 7.52 -17.32
CA VAL A 181 -0.10 6.73 -18.56
C VAL A 181 1.35 6.71 -19.08
N GLN A 182 2.04 7.85 -18.97
CA GLN A 182 3.44 7.94 -19.39
C GLN A 182 4.34 7.13 -18.45
N SER A 183 4.14 7.25 -17.15
CA SER A 183 4.96 6.53 -16.15
C SER A 183 4.71 5.03 -16.21
N GLN A 184 3.48 4.60 -16.49
CA GLN A 184 3.18 3.18 -16.77
C GLN A 184 4.02 2.66 -17.95
N ALA A 185 4.07 3.41 -19.06
CA ALA A 185 4.89 3.02 -20.21
C ALA A 185 6.39 3.01 -19.89
N THR A 186 6.86 3.98 -19.10
CA THR A 186 8.26 4.08 -18.69
C THR A 186 8.63 2.90 -17.79
N MET A 187 7.81 2.57 -16.81
CA MET A 187 8.04 1.41 -15.93
C MET A 187 8.10 0.10 -16.72
N ILE A 188 7.17 -0.13 -17.64
CA ILE A 188 7.20 -1.33 -18.51
C ILE A 188 8.50 -1.39 -19.32
N HIS A 189 8.90 -0.25 -19.88
CA HIS A 189 10.17 -0.17 -20.61
C HIS A 189 11.36 -0.52 -19.73
N ASP A 190 11.45 0.06 -18.54
CA ASP A 190 12.59 -0.07 -17.65
C ASP A 190 12.68 -1.50 -17.06
N ILE A 191 11.54 -2.11 -16.73
CA ILE A 191 11.49 -3.53 -16.35
C ILE A 191 11.99 -4.43 -17.50
N CYS A 192 11.53 -4.16 -18.73
CA CYS A 192 12.00 -4.94 -19.89
C CYS A 192 13.49 -4.74 -20.16
N ALA A 193 14.02 -3.53 -19.99
CA ALA A 193 15.44 -3.23 -20.13
C ALA A 193 16.26 -3.94 -19.05
N ALA A 194 15.84 -3.87 -17.80
CA ALA A 194 16.51 -4.53 -16.68
C ALA A 194 16.48 -6.06 -16.83
N ALA A 195 15.36 -6.62 -17.29
CA ALA A 195 15.24 -8.05 -17.56
C ALA A 195 16.16 -8.51 -18.71
N ASP A 196 16.25 -7.72 -19.81
CA ASP A 196 17.15 -7.99 -20.94
C ASP A 196 18.62 -7.92 -20.51
N GLU A 197 19.00 -6.94 -19.70
CA GLU A 197 20.36 -6.82 -19.13
C GLU A 197 20.75 -8.02 -18.26
N ALA A 198 19.79 -8.59 -17.52
CA ALA A 198 19.98 -9.79 -16.72
C ALA A 198 19.93 -11.09 -17.51
N GLY A 199 19.71 -11.06 -18.84
CA GLY A 199 19.63 -12.23 -19.71
C GLY A 199 18.24 -12.90 -19.75
N ALA A 200 17.21 -12.33 -19.11
CA ALA A 200 15.88 -12.91 -19.12
C ALA A 200 15.27 -12.96 -20.53
N LEU A 201 14.51 -14.01 -20.83
CA LEU A 201 13.94 -14.24 -22.17
C LEU A 201 12.82 -13.30 -22.55
N GLY A 202 12.17 -12.67 -21.57
CA GLY A 202 11.06 -11.74 -21.81
C GLY A 202 10.26 -11.46 -20.57
N VAL A 203 9.25 -10.59 -20.76
CA VAL A 203 8.36 -10.08 -19.70
C VAL A 203 6.91 -10.25 -20.14
N PHE A 204 6.07 -10.80 -19.27
CA PHE A 204 4.64 -10.86 -19.44
C PHE A 204 3.97 -9.80 -18.57
N TYR A 205 3.12 -8.97 -19.19
CA TYR A 205 2.30 -8.01 -18.47
C TYR A 205 1.03 -8.68 -17.97
N TRP A 206 0.79 -8.64 -16.65
CA TRP A 206 -0.31 -9.34 -16.04
C TRP A 206 -1.59 -8.50 -16.10
N GLU A 207 -2.70 -9.14 -16.54
CA GLU A 207 -4.06 -8.60 -16.55
C GLU A 207 -4.23 -7.22 -17.23
N GLY A 208 -3.46 -6.97 -18.25
CA GLY A 208 -3.48 -5.69 -18.98
C GLY A 208 -4.82 -5.31 -19.62
N THR A 209 -5.81 -6.21 -19.59
CA THR A 209 -7.17 -6.00 -20.11
C THR A 209 -8.26 -6.04 -19.03
N TRP A 210 -7.90 -6.07 -17.76
CA TRP A 210 -8.86 -6.01 -16.68
C TRP A 210 -9.36 -4.57 -16.50
N ILE A 211 -10.59 -4.36 -16.96
CA ILE A 211 -11.31 -3.09 -16.88
C ILE A 211 -12.58 -3.27 -16.04
N PRO A 212 -13.18 -2.21 -15.53
CA PRO A 212 -14.45 -2.27 -14.81
C PRO A 212 -15.57 -2.93 -15.63
N VAL A 213 -16.39 -3.75 -14.98
CA VAL A 213 -17.57 -4.37 -15.56
C VAL A 213 -18.83 -3.74 -14.96
N GLY A 214 -18.87 -2.41 -14.95
CA GLY A 214 -19.89 -1.62 -14.28
C GLY A 214 -19.56 -1.41 -12.79
N ASP A 215 -20.48 -0.75 -12.09
CA ASP A 215 -20.38 -0.41 -10.68
C ASP A 215 -20.33 -1.69 -9.81
N ALA A 216 -19.39 -1.79 -8.90
CA ALA A 216 -19.21 -2.97 -8.04
C ALA A 216 -20.41 -3.27 -7.14
N ASP A 217 -21.17 -2.22 -6.77
CA ASP A 217 -22.40 -2.34 -5.97
C ASP A 217 -23.63 -2.78 -6.80
N ALA A 218 -23.50 -2.87 -8.13
CA ALA A 218 -24.56 -3.31 -9.02
C ALA A 218 -24.59 -4.84 -9.16
N ASP A 219 -25.74 -5.41 -9.55
CA ASP A 219 -25.85 -6.81 -9.94
C ASP A 219 -25.26 -7.03 -11.34
N ASN A 220 -23.97 -7.30 -11.40
CA ASN A 220 -23.18 -7.53 -12.61
C ASN A 220 -23.12 -9.02 -13.02
N THR A 221 -23.81 -9.91 -12.32
CA THR A 221 -23.76 -11.37 -12.51
C THR A 221 -23.90 -11.76 -13.98
N ALA A 222 -24.91 -11.24 -14.68
CA ALA A 222 -25.16 -11.58 -16.09
C ALA A 222 -24.06 -11.09 -17.05
N LEU A 223 -23.37 -10.01 -16.71
CA LEU A 223 -22.23 -9.48 -17.48
C LEU A 223 -21.01 -10.36 -17.29
N TRP A 224 -20.69 -10.73 -16.04
CA TRP A 224 -19.59 -11.62 -15.71
C TRP A 224 -19.78 -13.02 -16.33
N GLU A 225 -20.99 -13.59 -16.28
CA GLU A 225 -21.29 -14.87 -16.92
C GLU A 225 -21.07 -14.84 -18.43
N LYS A 226 -21.32 -13.71 -19.07
CA LYS A 226 -21.24 -13.59 -20.52
C LYS A 226 -19.87 -13.16 -21.03
N TYR A 227 -19.21 -12.26 -20.32
CA TYR A 227 -18.02 -11.58 -20.81
C TYR A 227 -16.82 -11.68 -19.86
N GLY A 228 -17.05 -12.10 -18.62
CA GLY A 228 -15.99 -12.18 -17.62
C GLY A 228 -15.02 -13.31 -17.88
N SER A 229 -13.90 -13.29 -17.13
CA SER A 229 -12.98 -14.40 -17.12
C SER A 229 -13.64 -15.65 -16.55
N GLY A 230 -13.12 -16.82 -16.88
CA GLY A 230 -13.61 -18.08 -16.33
C GLY A 230 -13.72 -18.09 -14.81
N TRP A 231 -12.80 -17.42 -14.12
CA TRP A 231 -12.77 -17.36 -12.65
C TRP A 231 -13.98 -16.63 -12.04
N ALA A 232 -14.45 -15.58 -12.65
CA ALA A 232 -15.60 -14.79 -12.20
C ALA A 232 -16.95 -15.32 -12.69
N SER A 233 -16.98 -16.46 -13.40
CA SER A 233 -18.19 -17.07 -13.94
C SER A 233 -18.57 -18.36 -13.20
N SER A 234 -19.81 -18.81 -13.36
CA SER A 234 -20.30 -20.08 -12.79
C SER A 234 -19.50 -21.32 -13.27
N TYR A 235 -18.80 -21.21 -14.41
CA TYR A 235 -17.95 -22.30 -14.91
C TYR A 235 -16.80 -22.67 -13.98
N SER A 236 -16.31 -21.73 -13.19
CA SER A 236 -15.24 -21.99 -12.23
C SER A 236 -15.74 -22.54 -10.90
N ALA A 237 -17.02 -22.44 -10.59
CA ALA A 237 -17.60 -22.87 -9.32
C ALA A 237 -17.47 -24.39 -9.08
N ASP A 238 -17.38 -25.20 -10.14
CA ASP A 238 -17.13 -26.64 -10.02
C ASP A 238 -15.65 -26.95 -9.71
N TYR A 239 -14.76 -26.05 -10.10
CA TYR A 239 -13.33 -26.17 -9.86
C TYR A 239 -12.96 -25.72 -8.45
N ASP A 240 -13.41 -24.53 -8.06
CA ASP A 240 -13.22 -23.95 -6.73
C ASP A 240 -14.53 -23.32 -6.23
N PRO A 241 -15.39 -24.11 -5.54
CA PRO A 241 -16.69 -23.64 -5.09
C PRO A 241 -16.62 -22.64 -3.94
N ASP A 242 -15.46 -22.49 -3.30
CA ASP A 242 -15.29 -21.61 -2.15
C ASP A 242 -14.93 -20.18 -2.60
N ASP A 243 -14.23 -20.04 -3.74
CA ASP A 243 -13.73 -18.74 -4.20
C ASP A 243 -14.19 -18.37 -5.63
N ALA A 244 -14.32 -19.35 -6.54
CA ALA A 244 -14.66 -19.07 -7.92
C ALA A 244 -16.17 -19.02 -8.17
N GLY A 245 -16.60 -18.17 -9.06
CA GLY A 245 -18.01 -18.02 -9.42
C GLY A 245 -18.88 -17.35 -8.36
N LEU A 246 -18.30 -16.94 -7.24
CA LEU A 246 -19.01 -16.25 -6.15
C LEU A 246 -18.75 -14.73 -6.14
N TYR A 247 -17.72 -14.28 -6.82
CA TYR A 247 -17.30 -12.88 -6.87
C TYR A 247 -17.65 -12.27 -8.23
N TYR A 248 -18.85 -11.74 -8.31
CA TYR A 248 -19.26 -10.82 -9.38
C TYR A 248 -19.12 -9.37 -8.88
N GLY A 249 -18.07 -9.10 -8.10
CA GLY A 249 -17.81 -7.81 -7.50
C GLY A 249 -17.25 -6.83 -8.53
N GLY A 250 -16.15 -6.23 -8.18
CA GLY A 250 -15.45 -5.30 -9.03
C GLY A 250 -14.09 -5.83 -9.46
N CYS A 251 -13.33 -4.94 -10.10
CA CYS A 251 -11.99 -5.20 -10.60
C CYS A 251 -10.95 -4.53 -9.69
N SER A 252 -10.24 -5.31 -8.88
CA SER A 252 -9.16 -4.79 -8.01
C SER A 252 -7.87 -4.43 -8.75
N TRP A 253 -7.89 -4.41 -10.10
CA TRP A 253 -6.70 -4.20 -10.94
C TRP A 253 -6.94 -3.25 -12.10
N ASP A 254 -8.06 -2.56 -12.14
CA ASP A 254 -8.48 -1.74 -13.27
C ASP A 254 -7.58 -0.52 -13.52
N ASN A 255 -6.95 0.01 -12.47
CA ASN A 255 -6.00 1.11 -12.56
C ASN A 255 -4.61 0.70 -13.08
N GLN A 256 -4.38 -0.59 -13.32
CA GLN A 256 -3.15 -1.14 -13.89
C GLN A 256 -3.33 -1.71 -15.30
N ALA A 257 -4.56 -1.67 -15.82
CA ALA A 257 -4.84 -2.09 -17.18
C ALA A 257 -4.11 -1.22 -18.22
N LEU A 258 -4.00 -1.72 -19.46
CA LEU A 258 -3.50 -0.97 -20.61
C LEU A 258 -4.63 -0.28 -21.39
N PHE A 259 -5.79 -0.22 -20.77
CA PHE A 259 -7.02 0.42 -21.23
C PHE A 259 -7.59 1.27 -20.11
N ASP A 260 -8.25 2.37 -20.46
CA ASP A 260 -8.98 3.18 -19.49
C ASP A 260 -10.21 2.45 -18.94
N PHE A 261 -10.86 2.99 -17.92
CA PHE A 261 -12.05 2.41 -17.29
C PHE A 261 -13.23 2.19 -18.24
N THR A 262 -13.19 2.77 -19.43
CA THR A 262 -14.23 2.63 -20.47
C THR A 262 -13.83 1.68 -21.60
N GLY A 263 -12.63 1.10 -21.51
CA GLY A 263 -12.10 0.13 -22.47
C GLY A 263 -11.40 0.73 -23.69
N HIS A 264 -11.04 2.02 -23.66
CA HIS A 264 -10.21 2.60 -24.72
C HIS A 264 -8.72 2.36 -24.44
N PRO A 265 -7.94 1.97 -25.46
CA PRO A 265 -6.51 1.70 -25.25
C PRO A 265 -5.76 2.96 -24.82
N LEU A 266 -4.96 2.83 -23.78
CA LEU A 266 -4.06 3.87 -23.31
C LEU A 266 -2.85 4.02 -24.25
N ALA A 267 -2.23 5.17 -24.27
CA ALA A 267 -1.01 5.42 -25.05
C ALA A 267 0.15 4.51 -24.61
N SER A 268 0.19 4.10 -23.35
CA SER A 268 1.15 3.15 -22.77
C SER A 268 1.18 1.80 -23.48
N LEU A 269 0.05 1.33 -24.04
CA LEU A 269 -0.01 0.10 -24.83
C LEU A 269 0.99 0.09 -26.01
N ASN A 270 1.38 1.27 -26.52
CA ASN A 270 2.35 1.35 -27.61
C ASN A 270 3.79 0.97 -27.18
N VAL A 271 4.09 0.91 -25.89
CA VAL A 271 5.43 0.57 -25.40
C VAL A 271 5.91 -0.77 -25.95
N PHE A 272 5.06 -1.78 -26.04
CA PHE A 272 5.40 -3.09 -26.59
C PHE A 272 5.83 -3.03 -28.07
N LYS A 273 5.21 -2.14 -28.84
CA LYS A 273 5.63 -1.87 -30.22
C LYS A 273 7.00 -1.21 -30.26
N TYR A 274 7.24 -0.25 -29.38
CA TYR A 274 8.50 0.49 -29.33
C TYR A 274 9.64 -0.39 -28.84
N LEU A 275 9.44 -1.22 -27.85
CA LEU A 275 10.39 -2.24 -27.41
C LEU A 275 10.78 -3.19 -28.56
N LYS A 276 9.78 -3.68 -29.29
CA LYS A 276 10.01 -4.63 -30.40
C LYS A 276 10.73 -4.03 -31.60
N TYR A 277 10.44 -2.78 -31.97
CA TYR A 277 10.89 -2.18 -33.24
C TYR A 277 11.90 -1.05 -33.05
N GLY A 278 12.30 -0.73 -31.82
CA GLY A 278 13.30 0.29 -31.52
C GLY A 278 12.84 1.71 -31.86
N ALA A 279 11.53 2.00 -31.80
CA ALA A 279 11.04 3.35 -32.00
C ALA A 279 11.37 4.22 -30.79
N THR A 280 11.88 5.44 -31.02
CA THR A 280 12.11 6.44 -29.96
C THR A 280 10.93 7.38 -29.88
N ALA A 281 10.42 7.61 -28.66
CA ALA A 281 9.49 8.71 -28.41
C ALA A 281 10.23 10.05 -28.40
N PRO A 282 9.58 11.18 -28.77
CA PRO A 282 10.14 12.50 -28.53
C PRO A 282 10.41 12.69 -27.03
N LEU A 283 11.50 13.40 -26.72
CA LEU A 283 11.76 13.81 -25.33
C LEU A 283 10.59 14.65 -24.82
N ALA A 284 10.02 14.27 -23.70
CA ALA A 284 8.91 14.95 -23.04
C ALA A 284 9.06 14.86 -21.53
N VAL A 285 8.49 15.85 -20.83
CA VAL A 285 8.39 15.80 -19.37
C VAL A 285 7.49 14.60 -19.01
N ASP A 286 7.99 13.73 -18.13
CA ASP A 286 7.21 12.65 -17.55
C ASP A 286 6.41 13.20 -16.36
N PHE A 287 7.10 13.81 -15.40
CA PHE A 287 6.47 14.54 -14.31
C PHE A 287 7.41 15.59 -13.71
N ILE A 288 6.84 16.44 -12.87
CA ILE A 288 7.58 17.37 -12.01
C ILE A 288 7.44 16.86 -10.58
N THR A 289 8.55 16.77 -9.85
CA THR A 289 8.54 16.36 -8.44
C THR A 289 7.63 17.29 -7.64
N GLU A 290 6.80 16.71 -6.78
CA GLU A 290 5.87 17.47 -5.96
C GLU A 290 6.59 18.55 -5.13
N VAL A 291 5.99 19.73 -5.10
CA VAL A 291 6.47 20.85 -4.29
C VAL A 291 5.56 20.99 -3.09
N ALA A 292 5.99 20.46 -1.96
CA ALA A 292 5.33 20.60 -0.67
C ALA A 292 6.15 21.53 0.22
N VAL A 293 5.50 22.54 0.81
CA VAL A 293 6.13 23.51 1.71
C VAL A 293 5.27 23.68 2.94
N THR A 294 5.86 23.53 4.10
CA THR A 294 5.20 23.82 5.39
C THR A 294 5.72 25.10 5.97
N CYS A 295 4.86 25.85 6.67
CA CYS A 295 5.28 26.94 7.51
C CYS A 295 4.38 27.04 8.75
N ASP A 296 4.96 27.51 9.84
CA ASP A 296 4.20 27.75 11.07
C ASP A 296 3.23 28.91 10.92
N VAL A 297 2.13 28.89 11.66
CA VAL A 297 1.23 30.04 11.79
C VAL A 297 2.01 31.30 12.17
N GLY A 298 1.86 32.35 11.39
CA GLY A 298 2.60 33.62 11.52
C GLY A 298 3.97 33.62 10.81
N GLY A 299 4.39 32.49 10.25
CA GLY A 299 5.62 32.37 9.48
C GLY A 299 5.53 32.95 8.07
N GLU A 300 6.62 32.92 7.34
CA GLU A 300 6.73 33.35 5.96
C GLU A 300 6.81 32.15 5.04
N VAL A 301 5.94 32.10 4.02
CA VAL A 301 5.98 31.05 2.99
C VAL A 301 7.05 31.39 1.97
N THR A 302 8.00 30.48 1.77
CA THR A 302 9.04 30.59 0.76
C THR A 302 8.99 29.39 -0.17
N LEU A 303 8.59 29.59 -1.42
CA LEU A 303 8.59 28.56 -2.45
C LEU A 303 9.97 28.46 -3.10
N PRO A 304 10.40 27.31 -3.61
CA PRO A 304 11.67 27.15 -4.29
C PRO A 304 11.69 27.91 -5.62
N ASP A 305 12.88 28.42 -6.01
CA ASP A 305 13.09 29.10 -7.29
C ASP A 305 13.12 28.10 -8.47
N THR A 306 13.43 26.84 -8.21
CA THR A 306 13.51 25.76 -9.19
C THR A 306 12.71 24.55 -8.74
N VAL A 307 12.27 23.76 -9.70
CA VAL A 307 11.63 22.46 -9.47
C VAL A 307 12.38 21.37 -10.21
N GLU A 308 12.35 20.17 -9.67
CA GLU A 308 12.94 19.00 -10.32
C GLU A 308 11.99 18.47 -11.39
N VAL A 309 12.50 18.36 -12.62
CA VAL A 309 11.76 17.83 -13.77
C VAL A 309 12.35 16.50 -14.20
N VAL A 310 11.52 15.50 -14.32
CA VAL A 310 11.86 14.17 -14.79
C VAL A 310 11.35 13.98 -16.20
N TYR A 311 12.23 13.57 -17.10
CA TYR A 311 11.90 13.33 -18.50
C TYR A 311 11.72 11.83 -18.79
N ASN A 312 10.98 11.53 -19.87
CA ASN A 312 10.65 10.16 -20.27
C ASN A 312 11.83 9.31 -20.77
N ASP A 313 13.01 9.88 -20.89
CA ASP A 313 14.25 9.16 -21.24
C ASP A 313 15.07 8.75 -20.01
N ARG A 314 14.58 9.08 -18.81
CA ARG A 314 15.27 8.82 -17.54
C ARG A 314 16.72 9.28 -17.49
N ALA A 315 17.10 10.22 -18.34
CA ALA A 315 18.35 10.94 -18.16
C ALA A 315 18.34 11.67 -16.80
N ALA A 316 19.50 12.13 -16.33
CA ALA A 316 19.58 12.82 -15.04
C ALA A 316 18.52 13.92 -14.95
N ASN A 317 17.77 13.93 -13.85
CA ASN A 317 16.75 14.94 -13.56
C ASN A 317 17.32 16.34 -13.70
N THR A 318 16.53 17.26 -14.22
CA THR A 318 16.93 18.65 -14.38
C THR A 318 16.25 19.54 -13.36
N GLN A 319 16.94 20.59 -12.94
CA GLN A 319 16.36 21.66 -12.13
C GLN A 319 15.96 22.79 -13.06
N GLU A 320 14.68 23.06 -13.16
CA GLU A 320 14.12 24.09 -14.04
C GLU A 320 13.59 25.27 -13.23
N ASP A 321 13.85 26.50 -13.72
CA ASP A 321 13.34 27.72 -13.10
C ASP A 321 11.81 27.75 -13.17
N VAL A 322 11.16 28.06 -12.04
CA VAL A 322 9.71 28.17 -11.94
C VAL A 322 9.30 29.60 -11.60
N THR A 323 8.24 30.06 -12.23
CA THR A 323 7.60 31.35 -11.90
C THR A 323 6.28 31.09 -11.20
N TRP A 324 6.23 31.33 -9.90
CA TRP A 324 5.03 31.18 -9.10
C TRP A 324 4.04 32.33 -9.26
N ASP A 325 2.75 32.05 -9.13
CA ASP A 325 1.68 33.06 -9.14
C ASP A 325 1.77 33.92 -7.88
N ALA A 326 2.22 35.16 -8.08
CA ALA A 326 2.45 36.09 -6.99
C ALA A 326 1.17 36.55 -6.29
N GLU A 327 -0.02 36.49 -6.95
CA GLU A 327 -1.29 36.86 -6.35
C GLU A 327 -1.77 35.73 -5.42
N GLN A 328 -1.64 34.46 -5.84
CA GLN A 328 -1.98 33.30 -5.00
C GLN A 328 -1.03 33.19 -3.81
N LEU A 329 0.28 33.35 -4.02
CA LEU A 329 1.26 33.37 -2.93
C LEU A 329 0.97 34.45 -1.90
N ALA A 330 0.64 35.66 -2.36
CA ALA A 330 0.27 36.77 -1.46
C ALA A 330 -1.11 36.62 -0.78
N ALA A 331 -1.95 35.72 -1.29
CA ALA A 331 -3.27 35.45 -0.73
C ALA A 331 -3.25 34.41 0.39
N ILE A 332 -2.12 33.76 0.64
CA ILE A 332 -1.98 32.80 1.74
C ILE A 332 -2.13 33.53 3.08
N ASP A 333 -3.10 33.12 3.86
CA ASP A 333 -3.34 33.66 5.20
C ASP A 333 -2.56 32.86 6.24
N THR A 334 -1.32 33.20 6.46
CA THR A 334 -0.47 32.54 7.46
C THR A 334 -0.86 32.83 8.92
N SER A 335 -1.89 33.67 9.16
CA SER A 335 -2.33 33.93 10.54
C SER A 335 -3.13 32.78 11.16
N LYS A 336 -3.45 31.74 10.39
CA LYS A 336 -4.19 30.55 10.82
C LYS A 336 -3.75 29.32 10.02
N ALA A 337 -3.90 28.15 10.62
CA ALA A 337 -3.65 26.87 9.96
C ALA A 337 -4.56 26.69 8.74
N GLY A 338 -4.03 26.04 7.70
CA GLY A 338 -4.76 25.76 6.48
C GLY A 338 -3.87 25.35 5.35
N SER A 339 -4.45 24.69 4.36
CA SER A 339 -3.79 24.19 3.16
C SER A 339 -4.08 25.12 1.99
N TYR A 340 -3.08 25.41 1.18
CA TYR A 340 -3.17 26.31 0.03
C TYR A 340 -2.45 25.72 -1.16
N GLU A 341 -2.91 26.04 -2.36
CA GLU A 341 -2.26 25.72 -3.61
C GLU A 341 -1.74 26.98 -4.29
N VAL A 342 -0.51 26.92 -4.78
CA VAL A 342 0.08 28.01 -5.56
C VAL A 342 0.50 27.49 -6.93
N ALA A 343 -0.11 28.04 -7.98
CA ALA A 343 0.24 27.69 -9.34
C ALA A 343 1.60 28.28 -9.73
N GLY A 344 2.37 27.51 -10.48
CA GLY A 344 3.64 27.91 -11.08
C GLY A 344 3.68 27.58 -12.56
N THR A 345 4.66 28.14 -13.26
CA THR A 345 4.85 27.90 -14.70
C THR A 345 6.33 27.84 -15.01
N LEU A 346 6.77 26.82 -15.73
CA LEU A 346 8.11 26.70 -16.28
C LEU A 346 8.29 27.57 -17.54
N ALA A 347 9.53 27.77 -17.98
CA ALA A 347 9.86 28.62 -19.14
C ALA A 347 9.20 28.14 -20.46
N ASP A 348 8.92 26.83 -20.58
CA ASP A 348 8.26 26.24 -21.74
C ASP A 348 6.72 26.31 -21.68
N GLY A 349 6.16 26.79 -20.56
CA GLY A 349 4.73 26.89 -20.32
C GLY A 349 4.14 25.71 -19.58
N THR A 350 4.94 24.74 -19.15
CA THR A 350 4.47 23.61 -18.33
C THR A 350 4.01 24.12 -16.97
N ALA A 351 2.80 23.70 -16.55
CA ALA A 351 2.23 24.06 -15.27
C ALA A 351 2.79 23.17 -14.14
N VAL A 352 2.96 23.76 -12.97
CA VAL A 352 3.31 23.10 -11.73
C VAL A 352 2.46 23.67 -10.60
N THR A 353 2.21 22.90 -9.54
CA THR A 353 1.47 23.36 -8.35
C THR A 353 2.32 23.08 -7.12
N ALA A 354 2.43 24.07 -6.24
CA ALA A 354 2.99 23.89 -4.91
C ALA A 354 1.84 23.70 -3.89
N GLN A 355 1.97 22.69 -3.06
CA GLN A 355 1.14 22.50 -1.87
C GLN A 355 1.77 23.24 -0.70
N VAL A 356 1.03 24.13 -0.05
CA VAL A 356 1.52 24.90 1.10
C VAL A 356 0.64 24.58 2.30
N GLU A 357 1.23 24.05 3.34
CA GLU A 357 0.59 23.76 4.61
C GLU A 357 1.02 24.81 5.64
N VAL A 358 0.04 25.54 6.22
CA VAL A 358 0.28 26.41 7.36
C VAL A 358 -0.14 25.65 8.60
N GLU A 359 0.83 25.27 9.43
CA GLU A 359 0.61 24.40 10.59
C GLU A 359 0.61 25.19 11.89
N MET A 360 -0.21 24.76 12.85
CA MET A 360 -0.09 25.28 14.22
C MET A 360 1.15 24.68 14.89
N VAL A 361 1.93 25.54 15.51
CA VAL A 361 3.04 25.06 16.35
C VAL A 361 2.45 24.42 17.60
N ASN A 362 2.72 23.15 17.81
CA ASN A 362 2.38 22.49 19.06
C ASN A 362 3.50 22.76 20.09
N TYR A 363 3.18 23.51 21.12
CA TYR A 363 4.11 23.82 22.22
C TYR A 363 4.07 22.79 23.34
N VAL A 364 3.07 21.92 23.35
CA VAL A 364 2.96 20.85 24.35
C VAL A 364 4.11 19.87 24.21
N LEU A 365 4.81 19.63 25.29
CA LEU A 365 5.89 18.67 25.31
C LEU A 365 5.31 17.28 25.59
N ASN A 366 5.68 16.30 24.77
CA ASN A 366 5.15 14.94 24.82
C ASN A 366 3.60 14.92 24.87
N PRO A 367 2.93 15.47 23.85
CA PRO A 367 1.47 15.67 23.86
C PRO A 367 0.71 14.34 23.87
N SER A 368 1.17 13.33 23.14
CA SER A 368 0.59 11.99 23.05
C SER A 368 1.24 10.98 24.01
N PHE A 369 2.04 11.43 24.95
CA PHE A 369 2.69 10.63 26.02
C PHE A 369 3.63 9.52 25.52
N GLU A 370 4.02 9.49 24.25
CA GLU A 370 4.84 8.45 23.63
C GLU A 370 6.32 8.44 24.10
N ASP A 371 6.82 9.57 24.63
CA ASP A 371 8.14 9.63 25.24
C ASP A 371 8.14 8.99 26.63
N GLU A 372 9.18 8.20 26.93
CA GLU A 372 9.37 7.60 28.27
C GLU A 372 9.51 8.66 29.40
N ASP A 373 9.99 9.86 29.05
CA ASP A 373 10.07 10.99 29.98
C ASP A 373 8.72 11.73 30.02
N THR A 374 7.99 11.50 31.07
CA THR A 374 6.72 12.19 31.36
C THR A 374 6.87 13.28 32.46
N SER A 375 8.11 13.65 32.80
CA SER A 375 8.40 14.58 33.91
C SER A 375 7.86 16.01 33.70
N MET A 376 7.55 16.40 32.45
CA MET A 376 6.90 17.66 32.12
C MET A 376 5.42 17.69 32.53
N TRP A 377 4.79 16.54 32.69
CA TRP A 377 3.43 16.41 33.13
C TRP A 377 3.34 16.21 34.63
N LYS A 378 2.62 17.09 35.31
CA LYS A 378 2.41 17.03 36.76
C LYS A 378 0.98 16.54 37.04
N VAL A 379 0.87 15.38 37.66
CA VAL A 379 -0.41 14.85 38.13
C VAL A 379 -0.61 15.22 39.58
N SER A 380 -1.78 15.74 39.91
CA SER A 380 -2.18 16.14 41.26
C SER A 380 -3.47 15.45 41.67
N TYR A 381 -3.59 15.03 42.95
CA TYR A 381 -4.73 14.29 43.47
C TYR A 381 -5.32 15.00 44.69
N GLU A 382 -6.64 15.06 44.75
CA GLU A 382 -7.37 15.52 45.95
C GLU A 382 -7.71 14.26 46.80
N GLY A 383 -6.83 13.91 47.73
CA GLY A 383 -7.01 12.74 48.57
C GLY A 383 -5.86 11.71 48.49
N GLU A 384 -6.10 10.47 48.99
CA GLU A 384 -5.11 9.40 49.04
C GLU A 384 -5.18 8.46 47.83
N ASN A 385 -6.18 8.59 46.96
CA ASN A 385 -6.38 7.75 45.78
C ASN A 385 -5.58 8.28 44.59
N ASN A 386 -4.72 7.45 44.01
CA ASN A 386 -3.93 7.78 42.82
C ASN A 386 -4.38 6.88 41.65
N PRO A 387 -5.48 7.21 40.97
CA PRO A 387 -6.16 6.31 40.01
C PRO A 387 -5.61 6.35 38.60
N THR A 388 -4.45 6.96 38.35
CA THR A 388 -3.96 7.25 37.00
C THR A 388 -2.62 6.58 36.70
N ASP A 389 -2.40 6.32 35.43
CA ASP A 389 -1.11 5.85 34.88
C ASP A 389 -0.99 6.28 33.42
N PHE A 390 0.23 6.21 32.85
CA PHE A 390 0.46 6.27 31.41
C PHE A 390 0.38 4.87 30.86
N GLN A 391 -0.74 4.53 30.24
CA GLN A 391 -1.06 3.17 29.82
C GLN A 391 -0.59 2.92 28.39
N ASN A 392 0.29 1.94 28.21
CA ASN A 392 0.71 1.46 26.89
C ASN A 392 -0.33 0.46 26.35
N LYS A 393 -1.26 0.95 25.55
CA LYS A 393 -2.34 0.17 24.93
C LYS A 393 -2.92 0.94 23.74
N ALA A 394 -2.46 0.64 22.54
CA ALA A 394 -2.81 1.34 21.30
C ALA A 394 -4.33 1.46 21.06
N ASP A 395 -5.12 0.44 21.42
CA ASP A 395 -6.58 0.49 21.28
C ASP A 395 -7.26 1.57 22.16
N ASP A 396 -6.59 2.06 23.20
CA ASP A 396 -7.09 3.07 24.14
C ASP A 396 -6.43 4.45 23.95
N ALA A 397 -5.42 4.56 23.09
CA ALA A 397 -4.79 5.80 22.64
C ALA A 397 -5.53 6.40 21.43
N TYR A 398 -5.49 7.73 21.30
CA TYR A 398 -6.00 8.42 20.11
C TYR A 398 -4.97 8.38 18.98
N THR A 399 -3.70 8.65 19.33
CA THR A 399 -2.53 8.47 18.46
C THR A 399 -1.48 7.62 19.17
N GLY A 400 -0.64 6.91 18.42
CA GLY A 400 0.43 6.09 18.98
C GLY A 400 -0.05 4.88 19.80
N ASP A 401 0.70 4.60 20.88
CA ASP A 401 0.51 3.42 21.72
C ASP A 401 0.18 3.74 23.19
N ILE A 402 0.40 5.00 23.63
CA ILE A 402 0.32 5.41 25.05
C ILE A 402 -0.70 6.53 25.24
N ALA A 403 -1.53 6.43 26.26
CA ALA A 403 -2.43 7.50 26.70
C ALA A 403 -2.40 7.70 28.23
N PHE A 404 -2.76 8.90 28.69
CA PHE A 404 -2.98 9.13 30.11
C PHE A 404 -4.30 8.52 30.54
N HIS A 405 -4.23 7.44 31.30
CA HIS A 405 -5.37 6.61 31.70
C HIS A 405 -5.75 6.82 33.16
N PHE A 406 -7.05 6.65 33.47
CA PHE A 406 -7.55 6.63 34.82
C PHE A 406 -8.65 5.58 35.04
N TRP A 407 -8.63 4.96 36.21
CA TRP A 407 -9.67 4.05 36.69
C TRP A 407 -9.56 3.80 38.20
N SER A 408 -10.68 3.70 38.91
CA SER A 408 -10.71 3.28 40.32
C SER A 408 -11.91 2.39 40.61
N GLY A 409 -11.66 1.24 41.20
CA GLY A 409 -12.69 0.30 41.64
C GLY A 409 -13.25 0.55 43.05
N ASP A 410 -12.57 1.39 43.86
CA ASP A 410 -12.78 1.47 45.29
C ASP A 410 -13.34 2.81 45.80
N SER A 411 -13.04 3.92 45.13
CA SER A 411 -13.42 5.26 45.56
C SER A 411 -13.62 6.22 44.38
N ASP A 412 -14.33 7.32 44.66
CA ASP A 412 -14.42 8.45 43.72
C ASP A 412 -13.03 9.04 43.47
N MET A 413 -12.89 9.68 42.32
CA MET A 413 -11.66 10.23 41.82
C MET A 413 -11.75 11.74 41.69
N ASP A 414 -10.71 12.44 42.14
CA ASP A 414 -10.58 13.91 42.01
C ASP A 414 -9.09 14.21 41.76
N PHE A 415 -8.76 14.57 40.52
CA PHE A 415 -7.35 14.74 40.06
C PHE A 415 -7.25 15.69 38.89
N SER A 416 -6.01 16.17 38.64
CA SER A 416 -5.65 16.91 37.43
C SER A 416 -4.31 16.44 36.86
N ILE A 417 -4.12 16.64 35.56
CA ILE A 417 -2.84 16.56 34.88
C ILE A 417 -2.55 17.92 34.24
N GLU A 418 -1.33 18.44 34.46
CA GLU A 418 -0.94 19.79 34.09
C GLU A 418 0.45 19.84 33.44
N GLN A 419 0.65 20.83 32.55
CA GLN A 419 1.96 21.22 32.06
C GLN A 419 2.13 22.74 32.17
N GLU A 420 3.31 23.21 32.57
CA GLU A 420 3.62 24.64 32.74
C GLU A 420 4.66 25.09 31.70
N PHE A 421 4.39 26.24 31.09
CA PHE A 421 5.30 26.93 30.17
C PHE A 421 5.74 28.27 30.77
N THR A 422 7.01 28.65 30.54
CA THR A 422 7.57 29.88 31.10
C THR A 422 8.18 30.82 30.07
N ASP A 423 8.34 30.39 28.84
CA ASP A 423 9.06 31.11 27.79
C ASP A 423 8.24 31.20 26.47
N LEU A 424 6.91 31.19 26.56
CA LEU A 424 6.07 31.38 25.37
C LEU A 424 6.14 32.83 24.87
N GLU A 425 6.14 33.00 23.55
CA GLU A 425 6.00 34.34 22.97
C GLU A 425 4.65 34.96 23.31
N PRO A 426 4.58 36.28 23.58
CA PRO A 426 3.29 36.95 23.78
C PRO A 426 2.38 36.76 22.58
N GLY A 427 1.18 36.18 22.81
CA GLY A 427 0.28 35.82 21.72
C GLY A 427 -1.08 35.36 22.18
N THR A 428 -1.88 34.87 21.24
CA THR A 428 -3.14 34.21 21.50
C THR A 428 -3.01 32.74 21.13
N TYR A 429 -3.33 31.88 22.08
CA TYR A 429 -3.16 30.44 21.97
C TYR A 429 -4.50 29.71 21.98
N GLN A 430 -4.48 28.47 21.55
CA GLN A 430 -5.57 27.52 21.64
C GLN A 430 -5.05 26.25 22.31
N LEU A 431 -5.89 25.58 23.06
CA LEU A 431 -5.62 24.28 23.67
C LEU A 431 -6.73 23.31 23.29
N SER A 432 -6.39 22.12 22.84
CA SER A 432 -7.31 21.01 22.65
C SER A 432 -6.72 19.72 23.19
N ALA A 433 -7.56 18.73 23.42
CA ALA A 433 -7.15 17.38 23.78
C ALA A 433 -8.21 16.39 23.27
N TYR A 434 -7.85 15.12 23.13
CA TYR A 434 -8.81 14.06 22.88
C TYR A 434 -9.05 13.24 24.14
N ALA A 435 -10.31 12.90 24.39
CA ALA A 435 -10.68 12.17 25.59
C ALA A 435 -11.81 11.17 25.32
N GLN A 436 -11.66 9.95 25.79
CA GLN A 436 -12.71 8.91 25.77
C GLN A 436 -12.87 8.26 27.14
N GLY A 437 -14.03 7.71 27.40
CA GLY A 437 -14.27 7.01 28.66
C GLY A 437 -15.75 6.77 28.92
N GLY A 438 -16.06 6.15 30.06
CA GLY A 438 -17.44 5.80 30.37
C GLY A 438 -17.71 5.59 31.86
N ASP A 439 -18.96 5.16 32.13
CA ASP A 439 -19.50 4.91 33.49
C ASP A 439 -19.54 6.16 34.39
N MET A 440 -19.63 7.35 33.78
CA MET A 440 -19.70 8.64 34.47
C MET A 440 -21.08 8.85 35.09
N SER A 441 -21.12 9.32 36.35
CA SER A 441 -22.35 9.76 36.99
C SER A 441 -22.78 11.14 36.48
N ALA A 442 -24.03 11.50 36.69
CA ALA A 442 -24.58 12.79 36.24
C ALA A 442 -23.95 14.00 36.94
N ASP A 443 -23.29 13.82 38.08
CA ASP A 443 -22.57 14.81 38.85
C ASP A 443 -21.05 14.79 38.64
N ALA A 444 -20.55 13.97 37.72
CA ALA A 444 -19.16 14.03 37.27
C ALA A 444 -18.89 15.38 36.58
N SER A 445 -17.66 15.86 36.72
CA SER A 445 -17.19 17.06 36.01
C SER A 445 -15.80 16.84 35.41
N MET A 446 -15.65 17.30 34.19
CA MET A 446 -14.42 17.24 33.43
C MET A 446 -14.22 18.54 32.70
N GLU A 447 -13.05 19.12 32.79
CA GLU A 447 -12.74 20.40 32.14
C GLU A 447 -11.32 20.39 31.59
N LEU A 448 -11.19 20.73 30.33
CA LEU A 448 -9.95 21.23 29.77
C LEU A 448 -9.76 22.68 30.19
N TYR A 449 -8.59 23.06 30.67
CA TYR A 449 -8.36 24.42 31.14
C TYR A 449 -6.97 24.96 30.82
N ALA A 450 -6.91 26.28 30.76
CA ALA A 450 -5.67 27.04 30.61
C ALA A 450 -5.66 28.22 31.54
N VAL A 451 -4.51 28.51 32.13
CA VAL A 451 -4.33 29.67 33.06
C VAL A 451 -3.14 30.49 32.60
N ALA A 452 -3.36 31.76 32.29
CA ALA A 452 -2.32 32.73 31.96
C ALA A 452 -2.71 34.13 32.51
N ASP A 453 -1.76 34.93 32.91
CA ASP A 453 -1.95 36.30 33.41
C ASP A 453 -3.06 36.42 34.48
N GLY A 454 -3.24 35.40 35.31
CA GLY A 454 -4.26 35.33 36.35
C GLY A 454 -5.70 35.15 35.84
N THR A 455 -5.87 34.84 34.58
CA THR A 455 -7.17 34.48 33.95
C THR A 455 -7.20 32.99 33.67
N GLU A 456 -8.35 32.36 33.89
CA GLU A 456 -8.61 30.98 33.56
C GLU A 456 -9.61 30.91 32.40
N TRP A 457 -9.30 30.05 31.42
CA TRP A 457 -10.20 29.65 30.33
C TRP A 457 -10.50 28.17 30.46
N THR A 458 -11.75 27.76 30.27
CA THR A 458 -12.17 26.38 30.42
C THR A 458 -13.10 25.93 29.29
N ASP A 459 -13.05 24.65 28.95
CA ASP A 459 -14.07 23.98 28.14
C ASP A 459 -14.53 22.70 28.88
N PRO A 460 -15.75 22.71 29.48
CA PRO A 460 -16.29 21.54 30.15
C PRO A 460 -16.74 20.49 29.10
N PHE A 461 -16.43 19.25 29.37
CA PHE A 461 -16.82 18.13 28.50
C PHE A 461 -17.32 16.94 29.30
N MET A 462 -17.80 15.90 28.63
CA MET A 462 -18.24 14.66 29.27
C MET A 462 -17.92 13.48 28.35
N MET A 463 -17.19 12.51 28.87
CA MET A 463 -16.95 11.24 28.20
C MET A 463 -18.21 10.38 28.25
N THR A 464 -18.49 9.64 27.17
CA THR A 464 -19.74 8.90 26.99
C THR A 464 -19.58 7.40 26.94
N THR A 465 -18.63 6.89 26.12
CA THR A 465 -18.37 5.46 25.94
C THR A 465 -17.01 5.24 25.29
N TYR A 466 -16.64 3.98 25.13
CA TYR A 466 -15.43 3.55 24.44
C TYR A 466 -15.44 3.93 22.95
N ALA A 467 -14.30 4.39 22.44
CA ALA A 467 -14.08 4.85 21.08
C ALA A 467 -14.98 6.02 20.62
N ASP A 468 -15.64 6.72 21.57
CA ASP A 468 -16.36 7.95 21.30
C ASP A 468 -15.54 9.14 21.83
N TRP A 469 -14.57 9.56 21.02
CA TRP A 469 -13.60 10.59 21.37
C TRP A 469 -14.23 11.97 21.39
N GLN A 470 -14.12 12.62 22.53
CA GLN A 470 -14.48 14.03 22.73
C GLN A 470 -13.23 14.86 22.43
N ASN A 471 -13.43 16.05 21.84
CA ASN A 471 -12.35 17.00 21.58
C ASN A 471 -12.65 18.36 22.19
N PRO A 472 -12.55 18.50 23.53
CA PRO A 472 -12.67 19.80 24.17
C PRO A 472 -11.61 20.76 23.65
N THR A 473 -12.01 22.04 23.46
CA THR A 473 -11.13 23.04 22.86
C THR A 473 -11.32 24.41 23.52
N VAL A 474 -10.25 24.91 24.12
CA VAL A 474 -10.18 26.28 24.69
C VAL A 474 -9.52 27.21 23.70
N THR A 475 -10.17 28.27 23.30
CA THR A 475 -9.64 29.24 22.33
C THR A 475 -9.48 30.63 22.94
N GLY A 476 -8.62 31.44 22.32
CA GLY A 476 -8.44 32.85 22.73
C GLY A 476 -7.67 33.03 24.04
N ILE A 477 -6.83 32.06 24.40
CA ILE A 477 -5.96 32.14 25.57
C ILE A 477 -4.90 33.22 25.32
N LYS A 478 -4.93 34.28 26.10
CA LYS A 478 -3.97 35.39 25.96
C LYS A 478 -2.81 35.22 26.91
N VAL A 479 -1.60 35.15 26.35
CA VAL A 479 -0.33 35.07 27.09
C VAL A 479 0.41 36.38 26.84
N THR A 480 0.80 37.09 27.89
CA THR A 480 1.54 38.35 27.77
C THR A 480 2.89 38.33 28.48
N ASP A 481 3.08 37.51 29.49
CA ASP A 481 4.31 37.41 30.30
C ASP A 481 5.10 36.12 30.02
N GLY A 482 4.67 35.33 29.02
CA GLY A 482 5.32 34.08 28.61
C GLY A 482 4.96 32.87 29.46
N THR A 483 4.05 33.04 30.46
CA THR A 483 3.65 31.92 31.33
C THR A 483 2.27 31.41 30.99
N LEU A 484 2.16 30.09 30.91
CA LEU A 484 0.91 29.40 30.64
C LEU A 484 0.89 28.06 31.39
N THR A 485 -0.18 27.79 32.11
CA THR A 485 -0.47 26.44 32.63
C THR A 485 -1.64 25.88 31.84
N ILE A 486 -1.47 24.67 31.30
CA ILE A 486 -2.53 23.91 30.67
C ILE A 486 -2.85 22.65 31.47
N GLY A 487 -4.05 22.13 31.36
CA GLY A 487 -4.37 20.85 31.99
C GLY A 487 -5.79 20.38 31.78
N VAL A 488 -6.03 19.16 32.25
CA VAL A 488 -7.34 18.56 32.34
C VAL A 488 -7.61 18.19 33.79
N ARG A 489 -8.78 18.52 34.31
CA ARG A 489 -9.20 18.16 35.65
C ARG A 489 -10.45 17.31 35.64
N PHE A 490 -10.50 16.34 36.56
CA PHE A 490 -11.51 15.33 36.63
C PHE A 490 -12.06 15.17 38.05
N LYS A 491 -13.38 15.10 38.12
CA LYS A 491 -14.07 14.68 39.32
C LYS A 491 -15.11 13.64 38.93
N CYS A 492 -14.83 12.39 39.24
CA CYS A 492 -15.57 11.24 38.75
C CYS A 492 -15.95 10.29 39.89
N ASN A 493 -17.02 9.55 39.67
CA ASN A 493 -17.47 8.49 40.60
C ASN A 493 -16.55 7.25 40.49
N VAL A 494 -16.63 6.44 41.54
CA VAL A 494 -16.03 5.08 41.52
C VAL A 494 -16.50 4.30 40.31
N LYS A 495 -15.57 3.54 39.66
CA LYS A 495 -15.71 2.74 38.44
C LYS A 495 -15.79 3.52 37.12
N SER A 496 -15.79 4.84 37.15
CA SER A 496 -15.53 5.60 35.94
C SER A 496 -14.14 5.27 35.40
N TRP A 497 -13.99 5.34 34.13
CA TRP A 497 -12.73 5.06 33.43
C TRP A 497 -12.59 5.97 32.23
N GLY A 498 -11.36 6.23 31.82
CA GLY A 498 -11.10 6.98 30.61
C GLY A 498 -9.63 7.14 30.28
N THR A 499 -9.41 7.67 29.08
CA THR A 499 -8.09 8.07 28.59
C THR A 499 -8.13 9.48 28.03
N VAL A 500 -7.00 10.18 28.15
CA VAL A 500 -6.76 11.49 27.53
C VAL A 500 -5.48 11.37 26.71
N ASP A 501 -5.47 12.02 25.55
CA ASP A 501 -4.39 11.95 24.58
C ASP A 501 -4.31 13.23 23.73
N ASP A 502 -3.15 13.49 23.11
CA ASP A 502 -2.87 14.59 22.14
C ASP A 502 -3.09 16.01 22.66
#